data_abc88d7133ddc8c5241719a1aa979999
#
_entry.id   abc88d7133ddc8c5241719a1aa979999
#
_cell.length_a   1.000
_cell.length_b   1.000
_cell.length_c   1.000
_cell.angle_alpha   90.00
_cell.angle_beta   90.00
_cell.angle_gamma   90.00
#
_symmetry.space_group_name_H-M   'P 1'
#
loop_
_entity.id
_entity.type
_entity.pdbx_description
1 polymer ?
#
loop_
_entity_poly.entity_id
_entity_poly.type
_entity_poly.pdbx_seq_one_letter_code
_entity_poly.pdbx_strand_id
1 'polypeptide(L)'
;MNFQEFRNKWFDLGCISPDQIYSWRPDFDKNNISNWSKKGLIIKLRNGFYLFPEHKTRSGFAFYVANRIYRPSYISLHSALAFYGMIPESVVQITSVTSRKTATFSNAIGEFSYKTIKPDLMFGYDVKPIDEGHSFLLAKPEKALIDLLYLYPFYNTKFEIEELRLDMDFIQNDLNKNLLKEYSKQIDCKALEKRVKLII
;
A
#
# COMPACT_ATOMS: atom_id res chain seq x y z
N MET A 1 -0.19 -1.03 -34.13
CA MET A 1 0.72 -0.24 -33.22
C MET A 1 1.94 -1.08 -32.90
N ASN A 2 3.14 -0.53 -33.08
CA ASN A 2 4.37 -1.22 -32.69
C ASN A 2 4.68 -0.98 -31.20
N PHE A 3 5.65 -1.73 -30.65
CA PHE A 3 6.03 -1.63 -29.24
C PHE A 3 6.60 -0.25 -28.86
N GLN A 4 7.36 0.38 -29.75
CA GLN A 4 7.99 1.67 -29.48
C GLN A 4 6.95 2.78 -29.31
N GLU A 5 5.91 2.79 -30.13
CA GLU A 5 4.77 3.73 -30.00
C GLU A 5 4.05 3.52 -28.65
N PHE A 6 3.79 2.25 -28.32
CA PHE A 6 3.18 1.89 -27.03
C PHE A 6 4.04 2.37 -25.85
N ARG A 7 5.35 2.10 -25.90
CA ARG A 7 6.29 2.49 -24.87
C ARG A 7 6.35 4.01 -24.70
N ASN A 8 6.49 4.76 -25.77
CA ASN A 8 6.53 6.23 -25.74
C ASN A 8 5.27 6.84 -25.12
N LYS A 9 4.11 6.20 -25.31
CA LYS A 9 2.83 6.67 -24.75
C LYS A 9 2.68 6.36 -23.26
N TRP A 10 3.16 5.20 -22.81
CA TRP A 10 2.78 4.64 -21.52
C TRP A 10 3.92 4.53 -20.51
N PHE A 11 5.16 4.76 -20.92
CA PHE A 11 6.32 4.57 -20.05
C PHE A 11 6.22 5.37 -18.76
N ASP A 12 5.93 6.66 -18.88
CA ASP A 12 5.87 7.58 -17.74
C ASP A 12 4.69 7.34 -16.78
N LEU A 13 3.68 6.58 -17.23
CA LEU A 13 2.58 6.19 -16.33
C LEU A 13 2.99 5.11 -15.33
N GLY A 14 4.01 4.34 -15.62
CA GLY A 14 4.50 3.23 -14.81
C GLY A 14 3.58 2.01 -14.84
N CYS A 15 2.48 2.02 -14.11
CA CYS A 15 1.53 0.91 -14.01
C CYS A 15 0.33 1.11 -14.94
N ILE A 16 0.20 0.25 -15.94
CA ILE A 16 -0.75 0.37 -17.04
C ILE A 16 -1.86 -0.68 -16.90
N SER A 17 -3.12 -0.30 -17.13
CA SER A 17 -4.25 -1.23 -17.23
C SER A 17 -4.79 -1.33 -18.66
N PRO A 18 -5.41 -2.46 -19.09
CA PRO A 18 -6.06 -2.57 -20.36
C PRO A 18 -7.16 -1.52 -20.59
N ASP A 19 -7.91 -1.17 -19.55
CA ASP A 19 -8.97 -0.17 -19.63
C ASP A 19 -8.40 1.19 -20.11
N GLN A 20 -7.24 1.57 -19.61
CA GLN A 20 -6.55 2.79 -20.06
C GLN A 20 -6.11 2.68 -21.52
N ILE A 21 -5.62 1.50 -21.93
CA ILE A 21 -5.20 1.27 -23.31
C ILE A 21 -6.40 1.35 -24.27
N TYR A 22 -7.51 0.66 -23.95
CA TYR A 22 -8.71 0.65 -24.78
C TYR A 22 -9.46 1.98 -24.77
N SER A 23 -9.43 2.74 -23.67
CA SER A 23 -9.97 4.10 -23.64
C SER A 23 -9.19 5.04 -24.55
N TRP A 24 -7.88 4.84 -24.69
CA TRP A 24 -7.04 5.61 -25.61
C TRP A 24 -7.15 5.10 -27.05
N ARG A 25 -7.18 3.77 -27.25
CA ARG A 25 -7.22 3.13 -28.57
C ARG A 25 -8.15 1.91 -28.55
N PRO A 26 -9.44 2.10 -28.89
CA PRO A 26 -10.45 1.03 -28.84
C PRO A 26 -10.15 -0.16 -29.75
N ASP A 27 -9.46 0.05 -30.85
CA ASP A 27 -9.04 -0.96 -31.84
C ASP A 27 -7.70 -1.64 -31.50
N PHE A 28 -7.18 -1.44 -30.29
CA PHE A 28 -5.91 -2.02 -29.87
C PHE A 28 -5.98 -3.56 -29.81
N ASP A 29 -5.10 -4.24 -30.56
CA ASP A 29 -5.02 -5.69 -30.54
C ASP A 29 -4.41 -6.20 -29.23
N LYS A 30 -5.24 -6.86 -28.40
CA LYS A 30 -4.83 -7.45 -27.11
C LYS A 30 -3.71 -8.49 -27.22
N ASN A 31 -3.53 -9.11 -28.41
CA ASN A 31 -2.44 -10.07 -28.63
C ASN A 31 -1.06 -9.42 -28.49
N ASN A 32 -0.96 -8.11 -28.80
CA ASN A 32 0.27 -7.36 -28.60
C ASN A 32 0.73 -7.41 -27.14
N ILE A 33 -0.17 -7.19 -26.17
CA ILE A 33 0.14 -7.27 -24.73
C ILE A 33 0.68 -8.65 -24.36
N SER A 34 0.02 -9.70 -24.85
CA SER A 34 0.43 -11.08 -24.60
C SER A 34 1.82 -11.36 -25.18
N ASN A 35 2.05 -10.92 -26.40
CA ASN A 35 3.33 -11.11 -27.10
C ASN A 35 4.48 -10.31 -26.45
N TRP A 36 4.22 -9.04 -26.06
CA TRP A 36 5.21 -8.21 -25.39
C TRP A 36 5.54 -8.74 -23.98
N SER A 37 4.52 -9.27 -23.27
CA SER A 37 4.76 -9.92 -21.98
C SER A 37 5.60 -11.19 -22.12
N LYS A 38 5.32 -12.04 -23.12
CA LYS A 38 6.14 -13.24 -23.41
C LYS A 38 7.58 -12.90 -23.78
N LYS A 39 7.80 -11.77 -24.47
CA LYS A 39 9.14 -11.27 -24.83
C LYS A 39 9.83 -10.52 -23.68
N GLY A 40 9.21 -10.39 -22.52
CA GLY A 40 9.76 -9.66 -21.38
C GLY A 40 9.82 -8.15 -21.54
N LEU A 41 9.17 -7.58 -22.57
CA LEU A 41 9.13 -6.14 -22.84
C LEU A 41 8.20 -5.42 -21.84
N ILE A 42 7.22 -6.12 -21.29
CA ILE A 42 6.37 -5.68 -20.19
C ILE A 42 6.21 -6.81 -19.17
N ILE A 43 6.07 -6.47 -17.93
CA ILE A 43 5.85 -7.39 -16.81
C ILE A 43 4.38 -7.37 -16.44
N LYS A 44 3.74 -8.55 -16.40
CA LYS A 44 2.38 -8.69 -15.89
C LYS A 44 2.42 -8.66 -14.35
N LEU A 45 1.64 -7.75 -13.76
CA LEU A 45 1.52 -7.62 -12.31
C LEU A 45 0.35 -8.42 -11.75
N ARG A 46 -0.87 -8.11 -12.21
CA ARG A 46 -2.11 -8.75 -11.78
C ARG A 46 -3.27 -8.32 -12.68
N ASN A 47 -4.18 -9.26 -13.04
CA ASN A 47 -5.50 -8.97 -13.65
C ASN A 47 -5.48 -7.81 -14.68
N GLY A 48 -4.57 -7.89 -15.63
CA GLY A 48 -4.44 -6.89 -16.68
C GLY A 48 -3.56 -5.67 -16.33
N PHE A 49 -3.00 -5.56 -15.14
CA PHE A 49 -2.00 -4.53 -14.86
C PHE A 49 -0.62 -4.97 -15.37
N TYR A 50 0.06 -4.05 -16.03
CA TYR A 50 1.38 -4.25 -16.62
C TYR A 50 2.33 -3.13 -16.25
N LEU A 51 3.63 -3.43 -16.30
CA LEU A 51 4.72 -2.54 -15.92
C LEU A 51 5.85 -2.70 -16.94
N PHE A 52 6.58 -1.62 -17.24
CA PHE A 52 7.86 -1.75 -17.94
C PHE A 52 8.95 -2.22 -16.98
N PRO A 53 9.86 -3.14 -17.41
CA PRO A 53 10.87 -3.73 -16.52
C PRO A 53 11.75 -2.71 -15.79
N GLU A 54 12.03 -1.58 -16.40
CA GLU A 54 12.87 -0.51 -15.87
C GLU A 54 12.32 0.11 -14.58
N HIS A 55 11.00 0.07 -14.37
CA HIS A 55 10.40 0.57 -13.12
C HIS A 55 10.55 -0.39 -11.94
N LYS A 56 10.94 -1.64 -12.17
CA LYS A 56 11.06 -2.66 -11.12
C LYS A 56 12.04 -2.25 -10.02
N THR A 57 13.14 -1.61 -10.40
CA THR A 57 14.24 -1.25 -9.50
C THR A 57 14.12 0.16 -8.91
N ARG A 58 13.06 0.90 -9.24
CA ARG A 58 12.86 2.26 -8.71
C ARG A 58 12.45 2.20 -7.24
N SER A 59 13.15 2.97 -6.40
CA SER A 59 12.83 3.08 -4.97
C SER A 59 11.38 3.56 -4.78
N GLY A 60 10.67 2.97 -3.82
CA GLY A 60 9.27 3.32 -3.51
C GLY A 60 8.23 2.87 -4.55
N PHE A 61 8.66 2.40 -5.73
CA PHE A 61 7.74 2.08 -6.81
C PHE A 61 6.81 0.89 -6.49
N ALA A 62 7.26 -0.01 -5.62
CA ALA A 62 6.42 -1.11 -5.15
C ALA A 62 5.20 -0.62 -4.35
N PHE A 63 5.30 0.48 -3.59
CA PHE A 63 4.17 1.12 -2.92
C PHE A 63 3.18 1.74 -3.90
N TYR A 64 3.69 2.38 -4.97
CA TYR A 64 2.85 2.87 -6.06
C TYR A 64 2.08 1.73 -6.72
N VAL A 65 2.77 0.63 -7.07
CA VAL A 65 2.13 -0.57 -7.65
C VAL A 65 1.06 -1.12 -6.71
N ALA A 66 1.33 -1.24 -5.41
CA ALA A 66 0.36 -1.73 -4.42
C ALA A 66 -0.96 -0.94 -4.47
N ASN A 67 -0.89 0.39 -4.50
CA ASN A 67 -2.08 1.23 -4.60
C ASN A 67 -2.76 1.17 -5.99
N ARG A 68 -2.05 0.83 -7.05
CA ARG A 68 -2.62 0.76 -8.40
C ARG A 68 -3.37 -0.55 -8.67
N ILE A 69 -2.81 -1.68 -8.23
CA ILE A 69 -3.34 -3.00 -8.58
C ILE A 69 -4.56 -3.43 -7.77
N TYR A 70 -4.86 -2.76 -6.65
CA TYR A 70 -6.03 -3.08 -5.81
C TYR A 70 -6.63 -1.84 -5.15
N ARG A 71 -7.53 -1.15 -5.84
CA ARG A 71 -8.19 0.09 -5.40
C ARG A 71 -9.59 -0.16 -4.87
N PRO A 72 -10.05 0.67 -3.90
CA PRO A 72 -9.29 1.65 -3.14
C PRO A 72 -8.43 0.98 -2.08
N SER A 73 -7.21 1.50 -1.85
CA SER A 73 -6.32 1.03 -0.79
C SER A 73 -5.26 2.10 -0.46
N TYR A 74 -4.69 2.02 0.72
CA TYR A 74 -3.52 2.78 1.13
C TYR A 74 -2.53 1.87 1.89
N ILE A 75 -1.23 2.19 1.83
CA ILE A 75 -0.18 1.50 2.57
C ILE A 75 -0.39 1.76 4.06
N SER A 76 -0.40 0.70 4.88
CA SER A 76 -0.64 0.78 6.32
C SER A 76 0.01 -0.40 7.05
N LEU A 77 -0.33 -0.59 8.32
CA LEU A 77 0.15 -1.71 9.13
C LEU A 77 1.69 -1.72 9.19
N HIS A 78 2.28 -2.91 9.19
CA HIS A 78 3.74 -3.06 9.31
C HIS A 78 4.52 -2.29 8.25
N SER A 79 4.04 -2.22 7.00
CA SER A 79 4.73 -1.45 5.94
C SER A 79 4.79 0.04 6.22
N ALA A 80 3.73 0.61 6.77
CA ALA A 80 3.72 2.03 7.15
C ALA A 80 4.54 2.26 8.43
N LEU A 81 4.44 1.37 9.42
CA LEU A 81 5.24 1.46 10.64
C LEU A 81 6.74 1.41 10.33
N ALA A 82 7.16 0.46 9.46
CA ALA A 82 8.55 0.36 9.03
C ALA A 82 8.99 1.57 8.19
N PHE A 83 8.12 2.12 7.34
CA PHE A 83 8.41 3.32 6.55
C PHE A 83 8.75 4.53 7.44
N TYR A 84 8.10 4.66 8.58
CA TYR A 84 8.35 5.72 9.55
C TYR A 84 9.44 5.37 10.58
N GLY A 85 10.02 4.18 10.52
CA GLY A 85 11.00 3.72 11.50
C GLY A 85 10.41 3.39 12.87
N MET A 86 9.09 3.21 12.96
CA MET A 86 8.41 2.86 14.22
C MET A 86 8.64 1.42 14.66
N ILE A 87 9.10 0.55 13.77
CA ILE A 87 9.50 -0.84 14.04
C ILE A 87 10.83 -1.13 13.36
N PRO A 88 11.70 -1.94 13.96
CA PRO A 88 13.02 -2.26 13.40
C PRO A 88 12.98 -3.27 12.26
N GLU A 89 11.87 -3.98 12.07
CA GLU A 89 11.74 -5.06 11.11
C GLU A 89 11.72 -4.54 9.67
N SER A 90 12.51 -5.17 8.80
CA SER A 90 12.39 -5.01 7.36
C SER A 90 11.17 -5.78 6.87
N VAL A 91 10.19 -5.07 6.31
CA VAL A 91 8.93 -5.67 5.84
C VAL A 91 9.08 -6.15 4.41
N VAL A 92 9.11 -7.45 4.21
CA VAL A 92 9.22 -8.09 2.87
C VAL A 92 7.90 -7.96 2.10
N GLN A 93 6.76 -8.17 2.77
CA GLN A 93 5.44 -8.10 2.17
C GLN A 93 4.83 -6.71 2.37
N ILE A 94 4.47 -6.04 1.27
CA ILE A 94 3.79 -4.74 1.35
C ILE A 94 2.36 -4.93 1.87
N THR A 95 2.08 -4.33 3.02
CA THR A 95 0.78 -4.39 3.67
C THR A 95 -0.03 -3.11 3.41
N SER A 96 -1.28 -3.30 3.02
CA SER A 96 -2.23 -2.23 2.70
C SER A 96 -3.58 -2.48 3.37
N VAL A 97 -4.32 -1.41 3.57
CA VAL A 97 -5.70 -1.45 4.03
C VAL A 97 -6.62 -1.07 2.88
N THR A 98 -7.79 -1.70 2.81
CA THR A 98 -8.75 -1.57 1.71
C THR A 98 -10.19 -1.71 2.20
N SER A 99 -11.15 -1.10 1.51
CA SER A 99 -12.59 -1.38 1.70
C SER A 99 -13.09 -2.58 0.90
N ARG A 100 -12.23 -3.20 0.09
CA ARG A 100 -12.54 -4.42 -0.67
C ARG A 100 -12.23 -5.67 0.17
N LYS A 101 -12.53 -6.86 -0.38
CA LYS A 101 -12.21 -8.15 0.24
C LYS A 101 -10.70 -8.27 0.51
N THR A 102 -10.36 -8.88 1.63
CA THR A 102 -8.98 -9.28 1.96
C THR A 102 -8.38 -10.10 0.81
N ALA A 103 -7.15 -9.79 0.45
CA ALA A 103 -6.47 -10.45 -0.65
C ALA A 103 -4.94 -10.42 -0.47
N THR A 104 -4.28 -11.43 -1.02
CA THR A 104 -2.81 -11.50 -1.09
C THR A 104 -2.41 -11.82 -2.52
N PHE A 105 -1.36 -11.15 -3.00
CA PHE A 105 -0.83 -11.34 -4.35
C PHE A 105 0.68 -11.38 -4.29
N SER A 106 1.26 -12.19 -5.16
CA SER A 106 2.70 -12.16 -5.46
C SER A 106 2.90 -11.90 -6.95
N ASN A 107 3.88 -11.09 -7.29
CA ASN A 107 4.29 -10.83 -8.66
C ASN A 107 5.79 -10.48 -8.73
N ALA A 108 6.28 -10.09 -9.91
CA ALA A 108 7.70 -9.79 -10.12
C ALA A 108 8.23 -8.56 -9.33
N ILE A 109 7.34 -7.75 -8.71
CA ILE A 109 7.73 -6.57 -7.90
C ILE A 109 7.83 -6.94 -6.43
N GLY A 110 7.05 -7.91 -5.96
CA GLY A 110 7.04 -8.35 -4.56
C GLY A 110 5.74 -9.02 -4.15
N GLU A 111 5.57 -9.14 -2.85
CA GLU A 111 4.37 -9.67 -2.22
C GLU A 111 3.51 -8.52 -1.66
N PHE A 112 2.20 -8.64 -1.83
CA PHE A 112 1.22 -7.62 -1.45
C PHE A 112 0.09 -8.25 -0.65
N SER A 113 -0.19 -7.67 0.51
CA SER A 113 -1.30 -8.08 1.38
C SER A 113 -2.25 -6.90 1.60
N TYR A 114 -3.55 -7.17 1.46
CA TYR A 114 -4.61 -6.18 1.65
C TYR A 114 -5.56 -6.69 2.72
N LYS A 115 -5.75 -5.91 3.77
CA LYS A 115 -6.67 -6.19 4.87
C LYS A 115 -7.92 -5.33 4.74
N THR A 116 -9.07 -5.94 4.91
CA THR A 116 -10.37 -5.26 4.78
C THR A 116 -10.70 -4.46 6.02
N ILE A 117 -11.13 -3.22 5.84
CA ILE A 117 -11.83 -2.42 6.86
C ILE A 117 -13.15 -1.88 6.31
N LYS A 118 -14.00 -1.35 7.20
CA LYS A 118 -15.23 -0.65 6.79
C LYS A 118 -14.87 0.59 5.96
N PRO A 119 -15.65 0.95 4.93
CA PRO A 119 -15.38 2.13 4.09
C PRO A 119 -15.21 3.42 4.90
N ASP A 120 -16.03 3.64 5.92
CA ASP A 120 -16.02 4.83 6.77
C ASP A 120 -14.73 4.95 7.62
N LEU A 121 -13.97 3.86 7.73
CA LEU A 121 -12.69 3.84 8.43
C LEU A 121 -11.48 4.10 7.51
N MET A 122 -11.71 4.33 6.22
CA MET A 122 -10.67 4.68 5.25
C MET A 122 -10.35 6.19 5.30
N PHE A 123 -9.63 6.61 6.33
CA PHE A 123 -9.17 8.00 6.55
C PHE A 123 -7.74 8.02 7.11
N GLY A 124 -7.18 9.20 7.35
CA GLY A 124 -5.89 9.38 8.05
C GLY A 124 -4.68 8.93 7.26
N TYR A 125 -4.68 9.08 5.94
CA TYR A 125 -3.56 8.83 5.05
C TYR A 125 -3.25 10.06 4.20
N ASP A 126 -2.00 10.17 3.77
CA ASP A 126 -1.49 11.25 2.93
C ASP A 126 -1.00 10.71 1.59
N VAL A 127 -0.91 11.61 0.60
CA VAL A 127 -0.24 11.35 -0.66
C VAL A 127 1.26 11.57 -0.47
N LYS A 128 2.06 10.52 -0.73
CA LYS A 128 3.53 10.59 -0.69
C LYS A 128 4.07 10.53 -2.11
N PRO A 129 4.78 11.58 -2.57
CA PRO A 129 5.43 11.57 -3.87
C PRO A 129 6.62 10.59 -3.89
N ILE A 130 6.84 9.97 -5.04
CA ILE A 130 8.04 9.20 -5.37
C ILE A 130 8.92 10.05 -6.29
N ASP A 131 8.28 10.66 -7.27
CA ASP A 131 8.87 11.55 -8.28
C ASP A 131 7.78 12.48 -8.86
N GLU A 132 8.11 13.24 -9.90
CA GLU A 132 7.20 14.24 -10.50
C GLU A 132 5.88 13.64 -11.06
N GLY A 133 5.84 12.33 -11.34
CA GLY A 133 4.66 11.67 -11.95
C GLY A 133 3.99 10.61 -11.07
N HIS A 134 4.63 10.18 -9.99
CA HIS A 134 4.18 9.04 -9.21
C HIS A 134 4.07 9.36 -7.72
N SER A 135 2.99 8.87 -7.14
CA SER A 135 2.73 8.98 -5.71
C SER A 135 1.96 7.77 -5.21
N PHE A 136 2.00 7.54 -3.93
CA PHE A 136 1.22 6.50 -3.24
C PHE A 136 0.53 7.07 -2.01
N LEU A 137 -0.53 6.39 -1.58
CA LEU A 137 -1.26 6.71 -0.37
C LEU A 137 -0.63 5.94 0.80
N LEU A 138 -0.24 6.66 1.84
CA LEU A 138 0.40 6.12 3.04
C LEU A 138 -0.38 6.57 4.27
N ALA A 139 -0.73 5.63 5.14
CA ALA A 139 -1.28 5.95 6.45
C ALA A 139 -0.34 6.86 7.22
N LYS A 140 -0.88 7.86 7.94
CA LYS A 140 -0.10 8.58 8.95
C LYS A 140 0.38 7.62 10.04
N PRO A 141 1.43 7.93 10.79
CA PRO A 141 1.95 7.05 11.85
C PRO A 141 0.86 6.58 12.81
N GLU A 142 0.04 7.52 13.26
CA GLU A 142 -1.08 7.27 14.16
C GLU A 142 -2.11 6.31 13.54
N LYS A 143 -2.43 6.53 12.25
CA LYS A 143 -3.39 5.69 11.55
C LYS A 143 -2.85 4.29 11.28
N ALA A 144 -1.57 4.16 10.95
CA ALA A 144 -0.93 2.86 10.75
C ALA A 144 -0.99 2.01 12.02
N LEU A 145 -0.74 2.64 13.17
CA LEU A 145 -0.83 2.00 14.48
C LEU A 145 -2.28 1.63 14.84
N ILE A 146 -3.22 2.53 14.60
CA ILE A 146 -4.66 2.28 14.80
C ILE A 146 -5.15 1.13 13.92
N ASP A 147 -4.81 1.11 12.64
CA ASP A 147 -5.18 0.03 11.73
C ASP A 147 -4.61 -1.32 12.20
N LEU A 148 -3.35 -1.32 12.67
CA LEU A 148 -2.71 -2.52 13.19
C LEU A 148 -3.48 -3.05 14.41
N LEU A 149 -3.71 -2.22 15.41
CA LEU A 149 -4.39 -2.61 16.64
C LEU A 149 -5.86 -3.00 16.42
N TYR A 150 -6.52 -2.40 15.42
CA TYR A 150 -7.89 -2.72 15.05
C TYR A 150 -8.00 -4.08 14.35
N LEU A 151 -7.12 -4.33 13.36
CA LEU A 151 -7.17 -5.52 12.51
C LEU A 151 -6.50 -6.75 13.14
N TYR A 152 -5.62 -6.54 14.12
CA TYR A 152 -4.93 -7.62 14.83
C TYR A 152 -5.27 -7.57 16.33
N PRO A 153 -6.46 -8.08 16.71
CA PRO A 153 -6.97 -7.97 18.08
C PRO A 153 -6.18 -8.78 19.11
N PHE A 154 -5.23 -9.60 18.71
CA PHE A 154 -4.34 -10.32 19.62
C PHE A 154 -3.31 -9.41 20.33
N TYR A 155 -3.01 -8.22 19.83
CA TYR A 155 -2.24 -7.21 20.56
C TYR A 155 -3.10 -6.58 21.65
N ASN A 156 -3.36 -7.32 22.73
CA ASN A 156 -4.34 -6.96 23.76
C ASN A 156 -3.77 -6.85 25.18
N THR A 157 -2.53 -7.27 25.37
CA THR A 157 -1.78 -7.19 26.63
C THR A 157 -0.51 -6.38 26.44
N LYS A 158 0.08 -5.91 27.54
CA LYS A 158 1.35 -5.19 27.51
C LYS A 158 2.46 -6.04 26.86
N PHE A 159 2.52 -7.31 27.20
CA PHE A 159 3.49 -8.26 26.62
C PHE A 159 3.37 -8.36 25.10
N GLU A 160 2.14 -8.53 24.56
CA GLU A 160 1.90 -8.61 23.12
C GLU A 160 2.21 -7.29 22.40
N ILE A 161 1.99 -6.15 23.04
CA ILE A 161 2.38 -4.82 22.49
C ILE A 161 3.92 -4.68 22.49
N GLU A 162 4.61 -5.15 23.50
CA GLU A 162 6.09 -5.14 23.55
C GLU A 162 6.70 -5.99 22.43
N GLU A 163 6.03 -7.08 22.00
CA GLU A 163 6.46 -7.90 20.86
C GLU A 163 6.41 -7.14 19.51
N LEU A 164 5.66 -6.04 19.40
CA LEU A 164 5.72 -5.16 18.22
C LEU A 164 7.05 -4.42 18.11
N ARG A 165 7.84 -4.37 19.19
CA ARG A 165 9.13 -3.70 19.26
C ARG A 165 9.07 -2.26 18.76
N LEU A 166 7.99 -1.55 19.14
CA LEU A 166 7.82 -0.15 18.75
C LEU A 166 9.00 0.69 19.27
N ASP A 167 9.49 1.58 18.41
CA ASP A 167 10.48 2.58 18.78
C ASP A 167 9.85 3.54 19.80
N MET A 168 10.28 3.44 21.05
CA MET A 168 9.73 4.24 22.14
C MET A 168 10.13 5.70 22.06
N ASP A 169 11.26 6.03 21.44
CA ASP A 169 11.65 7.42 21.19
C ASP A 169 10.70 8.06 20.18
N PHE A 170 10.37 7.36 19.09
CA PHE A 170 9.35 7.81 18.16
C PHE A 170 7.98 7.99 18.85
N ILE A 171 7.55 7.02 19.65
CA ILE A 171 6.27 7.08 20.37
C ILE A 171 6.20 8.28 21.32
N GLN A 172 7.31 8.65 21.96
CA GLN A 172 7.36 9.74 22.92
C GLN A 172 7.44 11.11 22.27
N ASN A 173 8.24 11.24 21.21
CA ASN A 173 8.67 12.53 20.67
C ASN A 173 7.98 12.89 19.34
N ASP A 174 7.72 11.93 18.46
CA ASP A 174 7.25 12.19 17.09
C ASP A 174 5.77 11.82 16.87
N LEU A 175 5.23 10.84 17.64
CA LEU A 175 3.85 10.42 17.51
C LEU A 175 2.88 11.46 18.10
N ASN A 176 1.92 11.91 17.31
CA ASN A 176 0.87 12.79 17.80
C ASN A 176 -0.18 12.02 18.60
N LYS A 177 0.02 11.96 19.93
CA LYS A 177 -0.85 11.23 20.87
C LYS A 177 -2.29 11.75 20.90
N ASN A 178 -2.52 13.04 20.60
CA ASN A 178 -3.87 13.59 20.53
C ASN A 178 -4.60 13.09 19.27
N LEU A 179 -3.90 13.10 18.13
CA LEU A 179 -4.44 12.56 16.87
C LEU A 179 -4.69 11.04 16.97
N LEU A 180 -3.80 10.30 17.64
CA LEU A 180 -3.99 8.86 17.91
C LEU A 180 -5.27 8.60 18.71
N LYS A 181 -5.52 9.42 19.77
CA LYS A 181 -6.76 9.33 20.56
C LYS A 181 -7.99 9.72 19.76
N GLU A 182 -7.88 10.74 18.92
CA GLU A 182 -8.97 11.18 18.03
C GLU A 182 -9.37 10.05 17.07
N TYR A 183 -8.41 9.46 16.37
CA TYR A 183 -8.66 8.33 15.46
C TYR A 183 -9.24 7.11 16.17
N SER A 184 -8.75 6.80 17.38
CA SER A 184 -9.30 5.73 18.20
C SER A 184 -10.78 5.95 18.56
N LYS A 185 -11.16 7.18 18.92
CA LYS A 185 -12.54 7.56 19.22
C LYS A 185 -13.43 7.53 17.96
N GLN A 186 -12.92 7.99 16.83
CA GLN A 186 -13.65 7.98 15.55
C GLN A 186 -14.03 6.55 15.12
N ILE A 187 -13.23 5.54 15.47
CA ILE A 187 -13.54 4.13 15.19
C ILE A 187 -14.61 3.57 16.13
N ASP A 188 -14.82 4.21 17.29
CA ASP A 188 -15.83 3.84 18.29
C ASP A 188 -15.75 2.35 18.71
N CYS A 189 -14.55 1.90 19.08
CA CYS A 189 -14.28 0.53 19.50
C CYS A 189 -13.59 0.51 20.87
N LYS A 190 -14.33 0.19 21.94
CA LYS A 190 -13.81 0.15 23.31
C LYS A 190 -12.57 -0.77 23.49
N ALA A 191 -12.53 -1.87 22.75
CA ALA A 191 -11.38 -2.77 22.78
C ALA A 191 -10.13 -2.13 22.15
N LEU A 192 -10.30 -1.35 21.07
CA LEU A 192 -9.21 -0.59 20.46
C LEU A 192 -8.71 0.50 21.42
N GLU A 193 -9.59 1.25 22.04
CA GLU A 193 -9.21 2.29 23.02
C GLU A 193 -8.36 1.72 24.19
N LYS A 194 -8.70 0.53 24.66
CA LYS A 194 -7.90 -0.16 25.69
C LYS A 194 -6.48 -0.48 25.19
N ARG A 195 -6.34 -0.97 23.95
CA ARG A 195 -5.04 -1.29 23.34
C ARG A 195 -4.20 -0.04 23.13
N VAL A 196 -4.82 1.04 22.66
CA VAL A 196 -4.14 2.34 22.50
C VAL A 196 -3.57 2.83 23.84
N LYS A 197 -4.30 2.68 24.96
CA LYS A 197 -3.83 3.05 26.30
C LYS A 197 -2.64 2.22 26.82
N LEU A 198 -2.35 1.07 26.20
CA LEU A 198 -1.17 0.28 26.55
C LEU A 198 0.11 0.84 25.91
N ILE A 199 -0.02 1.74 24.92
CA ILE A 199 1.11 2.30 24.16
C ILE A 199 1.48 3.72 24.65
N ILE A 200 0.48 4.51 25.10
CA ILE A 200 0.64 5.94 25.46
C ILE A 200 0.39 6.23 26.93
#